data_f7bb3b862423e316ce6a2495bb98da64
#
_entry.id   f7bb3b862423e316ce6a2495bb98da64
#
_cell.length_a   1.000
_cell.length_b   1.000
_cell.length_c   1.000
_cell.angle_alpha   90.00
_cell.angle_beta   90.00
_cell.angle_gamma   90.00
#
_symmetry.space_group_name_H-M   'P 1'
#
loop_
_entity.id
_entity.type
_entity.pdbx_description
1 polymer ?
#
loop_
_entity_poly.entity_id
_entity_poly.type
_entity_poly.pdbx_seq_one_letter_code
_entity_poly.pdbx_strand_id
1 'polypeptide(L)'
;MKKMIVGILILTLNSCNLIGKGNGIEFSIENKSDFHIENVRFTTSENLTELKFDKIKPNENLSDFLTMKDNKSDGSYVLVFTRNGKKVTKGYGYYTNGGALDKWVEFEIENDTVNHKFSGMKY
;
A
#
# COMPACT_ATOMS: atom_id res chain seq x y z
N MET A 1 37.22 -4.43 -21.39
CA MET A 1 37.38 -3.33 -20.43
C MET A 1 36.09 -2.53 -20.22
N LYS A 2 35.38 -2.14 -21.27
CA LYS A 2 34.11 -1.39 -21.14
C LYS A 2 33.00 -2.18 -20.41
N LYS A 3 32.99 -3.49 -20.52
CA LYS A 3 31.99 -4.35 -19.86
C LYS A 3 32.09 -4.39 -18.33
N MET A 4 33.28 -4.16 -17.77
CA MET A 4 33.49 -4.17 -16.34
C MET A 4 32.89 -2.93 -15.65
N ILE A 5 32.91 -1.77 -16.32
CA ILE A 5 32.38 -0.52 -15.81
C ILE A 5 30.86 -0.60 -15.65
N VAL A 6 30.16 -1.24 -16.60
CA VAL A 6 28.71 -1.44 -16.57
C VAL A 6 28.31 -2.33 -15.40
N GLY A 7 29.08 -3.38 -15.10
CA GLY A 7 28.84 -4.28 -13.97
C GLY A 7 28.91 -3.56 -12.62
N ILE A 8 29.85 -2.65 -12.46
CA ILE A 8 30.00 -1.87 -11.22
C ILE A 8 28.79 -0.94 -11.01
N LEU A 9 28.31 -0.34 -12.07
CA LEU A 9 27.15 0.56 -12.01
C LEU A 9 25.88 -0.17 -11.56
N ILE A 10 25.67 -1.39 -12.06
CA ILE A 10 24.53 -2.22 -11.67
C ILE A 10 24.58 -2.57 -10.16
N LEU A 11 25.76 -2.89 -9.64
CA LEU A 11 25.94 -3.18 -8.22
C LEU A 11 25.62 -1.96 -7.34
N THR A 12 25.93 -0.77 -7.78
CA THR A 12 25.63 0.47 -7.06
C THR A 12 24.12 0.69 -6.96
N LEU A 13 23.35 0.42 -8.02
CA LEU A 13 21.90 0.54 -8.02
C LEU A 13 21.25 -0.48 -7.06
N ASN A 14 21.76 -1.68 -6.97
CA ASN A 14 21.25 -2.69 -6.06
C ASN A 14 21.47 -2.30 -4.58
N SER A 15 22.55 -1.64 -4.26
CA SER A 15 22.82 -1.19 -2.89
C SER A 15 21.79 -0.17 -2.41
N CYS A 16 21.24 0.66 -3.26
CA CYS A 16 20.21 1.64 -2.89
C CYS A 16 18.92 0.97 -2.39
N ASN A 17 18.60 -0.22 -2.88
CA ASN A 17 17.41 -0.95 -2.47
C ASN A 17 17.52 -1.54 -1.06
N LEU A 18 18.72 -1.67 -0.53
CA LEU A 18 18.96 -2.22 0.81
C LEU A 18 18.74 -1.22 1.94
N ILE A 19 18.63 0.06 1.64
CA ILE A 19 18.53 1.14 2.65
C ILE A 19 17.13 1.20 3.28
N GLY A 20 16.11 0.63 2.61
CA GLY A 20 14.73 0.66 3.09
C GLY A 20 13.99 1.93 2.68
N LYS A 21 12.70 1.96 2.95
CA LYS A 21 11.78 3.02 2.50
C LYS A 21 11.37 3.98 3.60
N GLY A 22 11.88 3.79 4.82
CA GLY A 22 11.54 4.62 5.97
C GLY A 22 10.21 4.24 6.59
N ASN A 23 9.63 5.17 7.35
CA ASN A 23 8.36 4.96 8.02
C ASN A 23 7.21 4.90 7.02
N GLY A 24 6.48 3.80 7.05
CA GLY A 24 5.34 3.59 6.18
C GLY A 24 4.95 2.13 6.13
N ILE A 25 4.06 1.80 5.21
CA ILE A 25 3.54 0.44 5.07
C ILE A 25 3.48 0.04 3.61
N GLU A 26 3.94 -1.17 3.31
CA GLU A 26 3.71 -1.77 2.00
C GLU A 26 2.29 -2.31 1.95
N PHE A 27 1.63 -2.16 0.81
CA PHE A 27 0.30 -2.70 0.64
C PHE A 27 0.11 -3.33 -0.72
N SER A 28 -0.80 -4.28 -0.78
CA SER A 28 -1.26 -4.86 -2.03
C SER A 28 -2.78 -4.89 -2.05
N ILE A 29 -3.34 -4.69 -3.23
CA ILE A 29 -4.78 -4.75 -3.45
C ILE A 29 -5.02 -5.67 -4.63
N GLU A 30 -5.74 -6.77 -4.38
CA GLU A 30 -6.14 -7.71 -5.43
C GLU A 30 -7.64 -7.57 -5.66
N ASN A 31 -8.03 -7.39 -6.91
CA ASN A 31 -9.44 -7.33 -7.28
C ASN A 31 -9.94 -8.73 -7.62
N LYS A 32 -10.59 -9.37 -6.65
CA LYS A 32 -11.25 -10.68 -6.83
C LYS A 32 -12.72 -10.56 -7.14
N SER A 33 -13.23 -9.32 -7.35
CA SER A 33 -14.62 -9.09 -7.71
C SER A 33 -14.83 -9.25 -9.23
N ASP A 34 -16.09 -9.30 -9.63
CA ASP A 34 -16.48 -9.33 -11.04
C ASP A 34 -16.50 -7.94 -11.66
N PHE A 35 -16.24 -6.90 -10.88
CA PHE A 35 -16.35 -5.49 -11.29
C PHE A 35 -14.97 -4.84 -11.40
N HIS A 36 -14.87 -3.81 -12.24
CA HIS A 36 -13.75 -2.88 -12.16
C HIS A 36 -13.82 -2.14 -10.84
N ILE A 37 -12.71 -2.03 -10.17
CA ILE A 37 -12.57 -1.19 -8.96
C ILE A 37 -11.99 0.13 -9.42
N GLU A 38 -12.67 1.23 -9.14
CA GLU A 38 -12.32 2.54 -9.66
C GLU A 38 -12.05 3.55 -8.54
N ASN A 39 -11.34 4.61 -8.85
CA ASN A 39 -11.04 5.71 -7.93
C ASN A 39 -10.48 5.18 -6.60
N VAL A 40 -9.47 4.34 -6.69
CA VAL A 40 -8.85 3.70 -5.53
C VAL A 40 -7.96 4.71 -4.83
N ARG A 41 -8.11 4.80 -3.52
CA ARG A 41 -7.29 5.67 -2.68
C ARG A 41 -6.89 4.93 -1.42
N PHE A 42 -5.61 4.92 -1.12
CA PHE A 42 -5.09 4.38 0.13
C PHE A 42 -4.40 5.49 0.90
N THR A 43 -4.81 5.68 2.15
CA THR A 43 -4.34 6.77 3.00
C THR A 43 -4.41 6.36 4.47
N THR A 44 -4.23 7.31 5.37
CA THR A 44 -4.44 7.12 6.80
C THR A 44 -5.56 8.02 7.29
N SER A 45 -6.03 7.77 8.52
CA SER A 45 -7.07 8.59 9.14
C SER A 45 -6.64 10.04 9.37
N GLU A 46 -5.34 10.31 9.43
CA GLU A 46 -4.81 11.68 9.49
C GLU A 46 -4.86 12.40 8.14
N ASN A 47 -4.99 11.63 7.05
CA ASN A 47 -5.17 12.17 5.69
C ASN A 47 -4.04 13.11 5.24
N LEU A 48 -2.80 12.80 5.61
CA LEU A 48 -1.63 13.61 5.28
C LEU A 48 -0.86 13.09 4.07
N THR A 49 -1.01 11.82 3.75
CA THR A 49 -0.41 11.20 2.57
C THR A 49 -1.42 10.27 1.93
N GLU A 50 -1.33 10.10 0.61
CA GLU A 50 -2.23 9.20 -0.10
C GLU A 50 -1.59 8.66 -1.37
N LEU A 51 -2.07 7.49 -1.80
CA LEU A 51 -1.80 6.95 -3.13
C LEU A 51 -3.14 6.75 -3.82
N LYS A 52 -3.20 7.11 -5.10
CA LYS A 52 -4.40 7.02 -5.91
C LYS A 52 -4.14 6.18 -7.15
N PHE A 53 -5.14 5.38 -7.51
CA PHE A 53 -5.10 4.55 -8.72
C PHE A 53 -6.44 4.68 -9.41
N ASP A 54 -6.42 4.81 -10.72
CA ASP A 54 -7.67 5.02 -11.48
C ASP A 54 -8.54 3.77 -11.49
N LYS A 55 -7.95 2.61 -11.70
CA LYS A 55 -8.69 1.39 -11.92
C LYS A 55 -7.87 0.14 -11.61
N ILE A 56 -8.52 -0.86 -11.05
CA ILE A 56 -8.01 -2.22 -10.93
C ILE A 56 -9.05 -3.15 -11.58
N LYS A 57 -8.67 -3.80 -12.68
CA LYS A 57 -9.56 -4.72 -13.38
C LYS A 57 -9.73 -6.02 -12.60
N PRO A 58 -10.82 -6.79 -12.85
CA PRO A 58 -10.95 -8.11 -12.25
C PRO A 58 -9.70 -8.96 -12.46
N ASN A 59 -9.26 -9.64 -11.41
CA ASN A 59 -8.06 -10.50 -11.36
C ASN A 59 -6.73 -9.76 -11.45
N GLU A 60 -6.74 -8.42 -11.50
CA GLU A 60 -5.52 -7.63 -11.39
C GLU A 60 -5.19 -7.39 -9.92
N ASN A 61 -3.90 -7.20 -9.65
CA ASN A 61 -3.44 -6.71 -8.36
C ASN A 61 -2.47 -5.57 -8.56
N LEU A 62 -2.30 -4.77 -7.52
CA LEU A 62 -1.27 -3.75 -7.47
C LEU A 62 -0.63 -3.73 -6.09
N SER A 63 0.59 -3.25 -6.03
CA SER A 63 1.34 -3.09 -4.79
C SER A 63 2.09 -1.78 -4.82
N ASP A 64 2.19 -1.14 -3.67
CA ASP A 64 2.94 0.08 -3.52
C ASP A 64 3.30 0.29 -2.06
N PHE A 65 3.92 1.40 -1.75
CA PHE A 65 4.34 1.76 -0.40
C PHE A 65 3.73 3.12 -0.03
N LEU A 66 3.00 3.15 1.08
CA LEU A 66 2.47 4.39 1.63
C LEU A 66 3.47 4.96 2.64
N THR A 67 4.08 6.10 2.32
CA THR A 67 4.95 6.78 3.27
C THR A 67 4.11 7.41 4.38
N MET A 68 4.61 7.36 5.60
CA MET A 68 3.94 7.91 6.79
C MET A 68 4.81 8.93 7.51
N LYS A 69 5.81 9.47 6.84
CA LYS A 69 6.77 10.40 7.44
C LYS A 69 6.13 11.66 8.04
N ASP A 70 4.98 12.06 7.54
CA ASP A 70 4.26 13.26 8.01
C ASP A 70 3.19 12.95 9.05
N ASN A 71 2.89 11.68 9.30
CA ASN A 71 1.92 11.27 10.31
C ASN A 71 2.51 11.44 11.71
N LYS A 72 1.69 11.85 12.67
CA LYS A 72 2.15 12.24 14.02
C LYS A 72 1.34 11.63 15.14
N SER A 73 0.12 11.22 14.87
CA SER A 73 -0.84 10.76 15.87
C SER A 73 -1.10 9.26 15.75
N ASP A 74 -1.95 8.75 16.61
CA ASP A 74 -2.49 7.40 16.46
C ASP A 74 -3.58 7.42 15.39
N GLY A 75 -3.75 6.31 14.68
CA GLY A 75 -4.76 6.24 13.66
C GLY A 75 -4.90 4.87 13.04
N SER A 76 -5.60 4.83 11.93
CA SER A 76 -5.84 3.64 11.13
C SER A 76 -5.57 3.93 9.66
N TYR A 77 -5.45 2.87 8.88
CA TYR A 77 -5.34 2.96 7.43
C TYR A 77 -6.74 3.05 6.83
N VAL A 78 -6.89 3.78 5.74
CA VAL A 78 -8.18 3.98 5.09
C VAL A 78 -8.08 3.59 3.62
N LEU A 79 -8.96 2.69 3.19
CA LEU A 79 -9.09 2.29 1.80
C LEU A 79 -10.42 2.81 1.27
N VAL A 80 -10.35 3.53 0.14
CA VAL A 80 -11.52 4.09 -0.55
C VAL A 80 -11.52 3.59 -1.98
N PHE A 81 -12.65 3.15 -2.47
CA PHE A 81 -12.82 2.75 -3.87
C PHE A 81 -14.29 2.77 -4.26
N THR A 82 -14.53 2.74 -5.57
CA THR A 82 -15.86 2.58 -6.14
C THR A 82 -15.96 1.21 -6.78
N ARG A 83 -16.99 0.46 -6.42
CA ARG A 83 -17.29 -0.87 -6.97
C ARG A 83 -18.75 -0.91 -7.36
N ASN A 84 -19.03 -1.24 -8.63
CA ASN A 84 -20.39 -1.30 -9.14
C ASN A 84 -21.19 -0.04 -8.84
N GLY A 85 -20.57 1.13 -9.07
CA GLY A 85 -21.18 2.43 -8.87
C GLY A 85 -21.31 2.88 -7.41
N LYS A 86 -20.87 2.08 -6.45
CA LYS A 86 -20.97 2.40 -5.02
C LYS A 86 -19.61 2.70 -4.43
N LYS A 87 -19.51 3.82 -3.74
CA LYS A 87 -18.30 4.20 -3.03
C LYS A 87 -18.20 3.46 -1.70
N VAL A 88 -17.05 2.83 -1.48
CA VAL A 88 -16.74 2.13 -0.23
C VAL A 88 -15.60 2.89 0.46
N THR A 89 -15.77 3.20 1.72
CA THR A 89 -14.74 3.84 2.57
C THR A 89 -14.67 3.05 3.87
N LYS A 90 -13.48 2.54 4.20
CA LYS A 90 -13.33 1.74 5.40
C LYS A 90 -11.95 1.87 6.00
N GLY A 91 -11.90 1.90 7.34
CA GLY A 91 -10.66 1.90 8.11
C GLY A 91 -10.21 0.48 8.45
N TYR A 92 -8.89 0.28 8.46
CA TYR A 92 -8.26 -1.01 8.75
C TYR A 92 -7.03 -0.80 9.59
N GLY A 93 -6.80 -1.72 10.54
CA GLY A 93 -5.57 -1.73 11.31
C GLY A 93 -5.40 -0.55 12.22
N TYR A 94 -4.18 -0.37 12.68
CA TYR A 94 -3.86 0.62 13.70
C TYR A 94 -2.38 0.98 13.63
N TYR A 95 -2.06 2.26 13.88
CA TYR A 95 -0.70 2.72 14.05
C TYR A 95 -0.61 3.73 15.19
N THR A 96 0.58 3.94 15.75
CA THR A 96 0.79 4.81 16.91
C THR A 96 1.83 5.87 16.66
N ASN A 97 1.58 7.09 17.16
CA ASN A 97 2.51 8.22 17.06
C ASN A 97 3.03 8.43 15.64
N GLY A 98 2.16 8.24 14.65
CA GLY A 98 2.51 8.35 13.26
C GLY A 98 3.36 7.22 12.69
N GLY A 99 3.69 6.21 13.49
CA GLY A 99 4.56 5.11 13.10
C GLY A 99 3.82 3.82 12.78
N ALA A 100 4.16 3.20 11.66
CA ALA A 100 3.58 1.93 11.26
C ALA A 100 4.02 0.83 12.22
N LEU A 101 3.06 0.04 12.71
CA LEU A 101 3.31 -1.14 13.54
C LEU A 101 3.42 -2.40 12.69
N ASP A 102 2.80 -2.40 11.53
CA ASP A 102 2.88 -3.48 10.56
C ASP A 102 3.80 -3.10 9.41
N LYS A 103 4.46 -4.08 8.81
CA LYS A 103 5.31 -3.88 7.65
C LYS A 103 4.52 -3.85 6.36
N TRP A 104 3.44 -4.63 6.32
CA TRP A 104 2.61 -4.75 5.12
C TRP A 104 1.18 -5.07 5.46
N VAL A 105 0.29 -4.75 4.53
CA VAL A 105 -1.12 -5.14 4.54
C VAL A 105 -1.52 -5.63 3.15
N GLU A 106 -2.30 -6.70 3.11
CA GLU A 106 -2.86 -7.25 1.88
C GLU A 106 -4.37 -7.11 1.92
N PHE A 107 -4.95 -6.59 0.83
CA PHE A 107 -6.39 -6.47 0.64
C PHE A 107 -6.85 -7.34 -0.52
N GLU A 108 -7.97 -8.03 -0.33
CA GLU A 108 -8.67 -8.76 -1.38
C GLU A 108 -10.08 -8.19 -1.50
N ILE A 109 -10.38 -7.53 -2.61
CA ILE A 109 -11.70 -6.94 -2.85
C ILE A 109 -12.58 -7.98 -3.54
N GLU A 110 -13.63 -8.42 -2.84
CA GLU A 110 -14.64 -9.33 -3.34
C GLU A 110 -15.85 -8.55 -3.87
N ASN A 111 -16.90 -9.26 -4.35
CA ASN A 111 -18.09 -8.59 -4.89
C ASN A 111 -18.83 -7.71 -3.89
N ASP A 112 -18.82 -8.06 -2.61
CA ASP A 112 -19.58 -7.39 -1.56
C ASP A 112 -18.81 -7.16 -0.27
N THR A 113 -17.54 -7.53 -0.23
CA THR A 113 -16.72 -7.38 0.98
C THR A 113 -15.25 -7.12 0.64
N VAL A 114 -14.46 -6.85 1.64
CA VAL A 114 -13.01 -6.73 1.53
C VAL A 114 -12.38 -7.56 2.63
N ASN A 115 -11.53 -8.50 2.24
CA ASN A 115 -10.71 -9.26 3.17
C ASN A 115 -9.36 -8.57 3.32
N HIS A 116 -8.78 -8.63 4.50
CA HIS A 116 -7.49 -8.01 4.74
C HIS A 116 -6.63 -8.86 5.68
N LYS A 117 -5.33 -8.69 5.55
CA LYS A 117 -4.34 -9.35 6.40
C LYS A 117 -3.15 -8.42 6.61
N PHE A 118 -2.78 -8.21 7.86
CA PHE A 118 -1.59 -7.45 8.24
C PHE A 118 -0.44 -8.39 8.60
N SER A 119 0.78 -7.87 8.53
CA SER A 119 1.99 -8.64 8.84
C SER A 119 2.04 -9.14 10.29
N GLY A 120 1.28 -8.49 11.17
CA GLY A 120 1.29 -8.77 12.59
C GLY A 120 2.31 -7.93 13.34
N MET A 121 1.94 -7.52 14.55
CA MET A 121 2.84 -6.79 15.43
C MET A 121 3.69 -7.78 16.21
N LYS A 122 4.96 -7.45 16.37
CA LYS A 122 5.84 -8.16 17.31
C LYS A 122 6.02 -7.28 18.54
N TYR A 123 5.59 -7.78 19.67
CA TYR A 123 5.77 -7.13 20.96
C TYR A 123 7.04 -7.62 21.64
#